data_4a36cec9e3405b2887f99187732b7895
#
_entry.id   4a36cec9e3405b2887f99187732b7895
#
_cell.length_a   1.000
_cell.length_b   1.000
_cell.length_c   1.000
_cell.angle_alpha   90.00
_cell.angle_beta   90.00
_cell.angle_gamma   90.00
#
_symmetry.space_group_name_H-M   'P 1'
#
loop_
_entity.id
_entity.type
_entity.pdbx_description
1 polymer ?
#
loop_
_entity_poly.entity_id
_entity_poly.type
_entity_poly.pdbx_seq_one_letter_code
_entity_poly.pdbx_strand_id
1 'polypeptide(L)'
;VDVTKKVKIGSGAERELDDIMLTRYACYLIAQNGDPKKERIAFAQSYFAIQTRKQELLEERIILNERLLAREKLAATETEMSKNIYERGVDAKGFANIRSRGDWALFGGITTSNMKKKLEIPQNKPLADFLPTITITAKQLATEITNYNVKQNDLKGEHSITGEHVKNNKDIRNLLGKSGIQPEQLPAEEDINKLKRRIKSIDKVVDKKKLKRGK
;
A
#
# COMPACT_ATOMS: atom_id res chain seq x y z
N VAL A 1 34.08 -6.86 20.65
CA VAL A 1 34.28 -7.53 21.96
C VAL A 1 35.24 -8.67 21.73
N ASP A 2 36.32 -8.67 22.47
CA ASP A 2 37.31 -9.73 22.43
C ASP A 2 36.73 -10.99 23.08
N VAL A 3 36.87 -12.13 22.42
CA VAL A 3 36.40 -13.43 22.85
C VAL A 3 37.50 -14.47 22.61
N THR A 4 37.52 -15.56 23.38
CA THR A 4 38.42 -16.66 23.11
C THR A 4 37.67 -17.82 22.44
N LYS A 5 38.31 -18.46 21.46
CA LYS A 5 37.78 -19.63 20.75
C LYS A 5 38.72 -20.83 20.96
N LYS A 6 38.14 -21.95 21.40
CA LYS A 6 38.88 -23.22 21.47
C LYS A 6 38.96 -23.87 20.11
N VAL A 7 40.18 -24.18 19.67
CA VAL A 7 40.47 -24.86 18.38
C VAL A 7 41.17 -26.15 18.67
N LYS A 8 40.72 -27.26 18.10
CA LYS A 8 41.38 -28.58 18.22
C LYS A 8 42.64 -28.61 17.34
N ILE A 9 43.74 -29.00 17.95
CA ILE A 9 45.05 -29.17 17.26
C ILE A 9 45.35 -30.66 17.18
N GLY A 10 45.87 -31.11 16.00
CA GLY A 10 46.35 -32.43 15.60
C GLY A 10 46.12 -33.67 16.46
N SER A 11 46.50 -33.69 17.70
CA SER A 11 46.40 -34.85 18.60
C SER A 11 45.20 -34.81 19.58
N GLY A 12 44.20 -33.97 19.33
CA GLY A 12 43.01 -33.85 20.20
C GLY A 12 43.18 -32.83 21.32
N ALA A 13 44.31 -32.16 21.47
CA ALA A 13 44.53 -31.05 22.37
C ALA A 13 43.74 -29.80 21.90
N GLU A 14 43.18 -29.03 22.84
CA GLU A 14 42.51 -27.78 22.56
C GLU A 14 43.45 -26.60 22.87
N ARG A 15 43.50 -25.63 21.96
CA ARG A 15 44.19 -24.36 22.16
C ARG A 15 43.19 -23.24 22.15
N GLU A 16 43.28 -22.30 23.08
CA GLU A 16 42.55 -21.07 23.08
C GLU A 16 43.24 -20.07 22.10
N LEU A 17 42.42 -19.50 21.23
CA LEU A 17 42.87 -18.43 20.31
C LEU A 17 41.99 -17.22 20.61
N ASP A 18 42.64 -16.05 20.57
CA ASP A 18 41.89 -14.79 20.62
C ASP A 18 41.05 -14.64 19.35
N ASP A 19 39.82 -14.29 19.54
CA ASP A 19 38.86 -14.04 18.46
C ASP A 19 38.13 -12.73 18.75
N ILE A 20 37.49 -12.16 17.75
CA ILE A 20 36.78 -10.89 17.85
C ILE A 20 35.32 -11.11 17.44
N MET A 21 34.40 -10.85 18.38
CA MET A 21 32.98 -10.83 18.05
C MET A 21 32.63 -9.53 17.34
N LEU A 22 32.24 -9.65 16.08
CA LEU A 22 31.88 -8.52 15.22
C LEU A 22 30.36 -8.31 15.20
N THR A 23 29.96 -7.04 15.13
CA THR A 23 28.56 -6.70 14.81
C THR A 23 28.25 -7.12 13.36
N ARG A 24 26.99 -7.34 13.06
CA ARG A 24 26.55 -7.64 11.69
C ARG A 24 26.98 -6.57 10.69
N TYR A 25 26.97 -5.30 11.11
CA TYR A 25 27.42 -4.17 10.28
C TYR A 25 28.93 -4.24 10.00
N ALA A 26 29.76 -4.55 11.01
CA ALA A 26 31.19 -4.73 10.80
C ALA A 26 31.48 -5.90 9.84
N CYS A 27 30.77 -7.02 9.98
CA CYS A 27 30.88 -8.14 9.03
C CYS A 27 30.50 -7.72 7.59
N TYR A 28 29.48 -6.88 7.43
CA TYR A 28 29.08 -6.33 6.14
C TYR A 28 30.18 -5.49 5.51
N LEU A 29 30.79 -4.56 6.27
CA LEU A 29 31.87 -3.71 5.79
C LEU A 29 33.11 -4.52 5.38
N ILE A 30 33.46 -5.55 6.18
CA ILE A 30 34.58 -6.45 5.86
C ILE A 30 34.27 -7.22 4.57
N ALA A 31 33.05 -7.73 4.42
CA ALA A 31 32.66 -8.43 3.20
C ALA A 31 32.71 -7.53 1.97
N GLN A 32 32.22 -6.28 2.06
CA GLN A 32 32.24 -5.34 0.94
C GLN A 32 33.66 -4.98 0.46
N ASN A 33 34.60 -4.83 1.40
CA ASN A 33 35.98 -4.43 1.09
C ASN A 33 36.93 -5.62 0.95
N GLY A 34 36.45 -6.84 1.14
CA GLY A 34 37.28 -8.04 1.05
C GLY A 34 37.47 -8.55 -0.38
N ASP A 35 38.55 -9.31 -0.59
CA ASP A 35 38.83 -9.93 -1.88
C ASP A 35 37.80 -11.02 -2.23
N PRO A 36 37.00 -10.85 -3.32
CA PRO A 36 35.95 -11.80 -3.71
C PRO A 36 36.49 -13.16 -4.17
N LYS A 37 37.80 -13.28 -4.44
CA LYS A 37 38.46 -14.56 -4.75
C LYS A 37 38.51 -15.48 -3.52
N LYS A 38 38.43 -14.92 -2.31
CA LYS A 38 38.37 -15.72 -1.09
C LYS A 38 36.94 -16.24 -0.87
N GLU A 39 36.78 -17.55 -0.84
CA GLU A 39 35.47 -18.22 -0.75
C GLU A 39 34.58 -17.67 0.40
N ARG A 40 35.15 -17.45 1.58
CA ARG A 40 34.41 -16.88 2.73
C ARG A 40 33.92 -15.47 2.48
N ILE A 41 34.70 -14.65 1.76
CA ILE A 41 34.31 -13.27 1.39
C ILE A 41 33.21 -13.32 0.32
N ALA A 42 33.38 -14.13 -0.74
CA ALA A 42 32.36 -14.32 -1.77
C ALA A 42 31.02 -14.81 -1.18
N PHE A 43 31.08 -15.76 -0.25
CA PHE A 43 29.89 -16.22 0.49
C PHE A 43 29.22 -15.07 1.28
N ALA A 44 30.02 -14.30 2.04
CA ALA A 44 29.50 -13.18 2.83
C ALA A 44 28.91 -12.07 1.94
N GLN A 45 29.55 -11.72 0.83
CA GLN A 45 29.01 -10.77 -0.15
C GLN A 45 27.67 -11.25 -0.71
N SER A 46 27.59 -12.50 -1.13
CA SER A 46 26.35 -13.12 -1.63
C SER A 46 25.25 -13.13 -0.56
N TYR A 47 25.59 -13.45 0.68
CA TYR A 47 24.66 -13.42 1.81
C TYR A 47 24.08 -12.01 2.02
N PHE A 48 24.93 -10.99 2.09
CA PHE A 48 24.48 -9.62 2.32
C PHE A 48 23.66 -9.09 1.14
N ALA A 49 24.06 -9.35 -0.11
CA ALA A 49 23.27 -9.00 -1.29
C ALA A 49 21.85 -9.60 -1.26
N ILE A 50 21.73 -10.88 -0.87
CA ILE A 50 20.45 -11.54 -0.71
C ILE A 50 19.60 -10.89 0.42
N GLN A 51 20.22 -10.51 1.54
CA GLN A 51 19.50 -9.87 2.65
C GLN A 51 19.03 -8.47 2.27
N THR A 52 19.88 -7.67 1.59
CA THR A 52 19.49 -6.34 1.09
C THR A 52 18.30 -6.45 0.14
N ARG A 53 18.39 -7.35 -0.86
CA ARG A 53 17.28 -7.55 -1.80
C ARG A 53 15.98 -8.01 -1.11
N LYS A 54 16.10 -8.80 -0.07
CA LYS A 54 14.94 -9.21 0.73
C LYS A 54 14.31 -8.01 1.46
N GLN A 55 15.14 -7.14 2.02
CA GLN A 55 14.67 -5.94 2.71
C GLN A 55 13.95 -5.00 1.74
N GLU A 56 14.53 -4.72 0.57
CA GLU A 56 13.91 -3.93 -0.49
C GLU A 56 12.52 -4.48 -0.88
N LEU A 57 12.40 -5.80 -1.06
CA LEU A 57 11.13 -6.44 -1.39
C LEU A 57 10.09 -6.31 -0.26
N LEU A 58 10.51 -6.34 1.00
CA LEU A 58 9.61 -6.15 2.13
C LEU A 58 9.12 -4.70 2.22
N GLU A 59 10.00 -3.73 1.98
CA GLU A 59 9.65 -2.30 1.93
C GLU A 59 8.68 -2.02 0.78
N GLU A 60 8.98 -2.52 -0.43
CA GLU A 60 8.07 -2.45 -1.57
C GLU A 60 6.69 -3.04 -1.22
N ARG A 61 6.66 -4.22 -0.59
CA ARG A 61 5.42 -4.87 -0.16
C ARG A 61 4.60 -4.02 0.81
N ILE A 62 5.25 -3.34 1.75
CA ILE A 62 4.56 -2.46 2.71
C ILE A 62 3.84 -1.34 1.97
N ILE A 63 4.55 -0.63 1.09
CA ILE A 63 3.99 0.49 0.30
C ILE A 63 2.82 0.01 -0.57
N LEU A 64 2.98 -1.11 -1.27
CA LEU A 64 1.93 -1.67 -2.11
C LEU A 64 0.70 -2.09 -1.28
N ASN A 65 0.92 -2.63 -0.08
CA ASN A 65 -0.16 -3.08 0.80
C ASN A 65 -0.97 -1.91 1.38
N GLU A 66 -0.36 -0.77 1.66
CA GLU A 66 -1.07 0.43 2.13
C GLU A 66 -2.14 0.88 1.14
N ARG A 67 -1.80 0.96 -0.14
CA ARG A 67 -2.76 1.33 -1.18
C ARG A 67 -3.86 0.29 -1.36
N LEU A 68 -3.51 -1.00 -1.27
CA LEU A 68 -4.48 -2.09 -1.32
C LEU A 68 -5.49 -2.00 -0.17
N LEU A 69 -5.01 -1.81 1.06
CA LEU A 69 -5.86 -1.65 2.24
C LEU A 69 -6.76 -0.42 2.14
N ALA A 70 -6.24 0.71 1.66
CA ALA A 70 -7.05 1.91 1.44
C ALA A 70 -8.19 1.63 0.44
N ARG A 71 -7.90 0.91 -0.66
CA ARG A 71 -8.91 0.55 -1.65
C ARG A 71 -9.96 -0.43 -1.11
N GLU A 72 -9.56 -1.38 -0.29
CA GLU A 72 -10.48 -2.33 0.36
C GLU A 72 -11.39 -1.63 1.37
N LYS A 73 -10.84 -0.70 2.17
CA LYS A 73 -11.63 0.14 3.08
C LYS A 73 -12.66 0.97 2.32
N LEU A 74 -12.25 1.66 1.25
CA LEU A 74 -13.18 2.42 0.43
C LEU A 74 -14.32 1.52 -0.10
N ALA A 75 -14.02 0.32 -0.59
CA ALA A 75 -15.04 -0.62 -1.08
C ALA A 75 -16.03 -1.04 0.02
N ALA A 76 -15.52 -1.30 1.24
CA ALA A 76 -16.35 -1.63 2.39
C ALA A 76 -17.27 -0.46 2.77
N THR A 77 -16.73 0.76 2.83
CA THR A 77 -17.49 1.98 3.14
C THR A 77 -18.55 2.29 2.08
N GLU A 78 -18.24 2.14 0.79
CA GLU A 78 -19.19 2.29 -0.31
C GLU A 78 -20.30 1.22 -0.24
N THR A 79 -19.98 -0.01 0.18
CA THR A 79 -20.96 -1.09 0.39
C THR A 79 -21.89 -0.76 1.56
N GLU A 80 -21.37 -0.26 2.66
CA GLU A 80 -22.16 0.19 3.80
C GLU A 80 -23.08 1.35 3.39
N MET A 81 -22.54 2.33 2.66
CA MET A 81 -23.33 3.44 2.13
C MET A 81 -24.49 2.94 1.25
N SER A 82 -24.24 1.98 0.37
CA SER A 82 -25.27 1.40 -0.49
C SER A 82 -26.41 0.80 0.31
N LYS A 83 -26.12 0.03 1.37
CA LYS A 83 -27.13 -0.54 2.26
C LYS A 83 -27.92 0.56 2.99
N ASN A 84 -27.19 1.52 3.57
CA ASN A 84 -27.78 2.60 4.35
C ASN A 84 -28.75 3.47 3.54
N ILE A 85 -28.41 3.79 2.29
CA ILE A 85 -29.27 4.61 1.43
C ILE A 85 -30.41 3.82 0.80
N TYR A 86 -30.22 2.51 0.57
CA TYR A 86 -31.30 1.63 0.09
C TYR A 86 -32.46 1.57 1.11
N GLU A 87 -32.16 1.45 2.40
CA GLU A 87 -33.13 1.50 3.50
C GLU A 87 -33.87 2.85 3.56
N ARG A 88 -33.36 3.89 2.88
CA ARG A 88 -33.91 5.25 2.81
C ARG A 88 -34.59 5.56 1.48
N GLY A 89 -34.93 4.51 0.73
CA GLY A 89 -35.74 4.62 -0.50
C GLY A 89 -34.91 5.01 -1.76
N VAL A 90 -33.60 4.80 -1.75
CA VAL A 90 -32.73 5.04 -2.93
C VAL A 90 -32.37 3.71 -3.59
N ASP A 91 -32.68 3.58 -4.86
CA ASP A 91 -32.38 2.39 -5.66
C ASP A 91 -30.90 2.37 -6.18
N ALA A 92 -30.55 1.31 -6.89
CA ALA A 92 -29.19 1.15 -7.44
C ALA A 92 -28.79 2.28 -8.42
N LYS A 93 -29.77 2.84 -9.16
CA LYS A 93 -29.53 3.96 -10.08
C LYS A 93 -29.25 5.24 -9.31
N GLY A 94 -30.04 5.52 -8.28
CA GLY A 94 -29.80 6.65 -7.36
C GLY A 94 -28.44 6.54 -6.67
N PHE A 95 -28.04 5.34 -6.23
CA PHE A 95 -26.70 5.12 -5.67
C PHE A 95 -25.59 5.46 -6.65
N ALA A 96 -25.71 5.00 -7.90
CA ALA A 96 -24.73 5.32 -8.95
C ALA A 96 -24.65 6.84 -9.20
N ASN A 97 -25.79 7.53 -9.17
CA ASN A 97 -25.86 8.99 -9.32
C ASN A 97 -25.18 9.71 -8.13
N ILE A 98 -25.47 9.32 -6.89
CA ILE A 98 -24.84 9.88 -5.68
C ILE A 98 -23.32 9.75 -5.77
N ARG A 99 -22.78 8.57 -6.12
CA ARG A 99 -21.34 8.35 -6.29
C ARG A 99 -20.73 9.24 -7.39
N SER A 100 -21.39 9.31 -8.55
CA SER A 100 -20.94 10.12 -9.67
C SER A 100 -20.89 11.62 -9.33
N ARG A 101 -21.87 12.10 -8.57
CA ARG A 101 -21.89 13.49 -8.08
C ARG A 101 -20.83 13.76 -7.02
N GLY A 102 -20.57 12.79 -6.14
CA GLY A 102 -19.46 12.88 -5.19
C GLY A 102 -18.10 12.95 -5.92
N ASP A 103 -17.86 12.07 -6.89
CA ASP A 103 -16.67 12.11 -7.72
C ASP A 103 -16.52 13.47 -8.45
N TRP A 104 -17.59 13.97 -9.06
CA TRP A 104 -17.61 15.28 -9.68
C TRP A 104 -17.18 16.40 -8.71
N ALA A 105 -17.67 16.35 -7.46
CA ALA A 105 -17.32 17.35 -6.45
C ALA A 105 -15.86 17.23 -6.00
N LEU A 106 -15.36 16.01 -5.81
CA LEU A 106 -13.97 15.75 -5.39
C LEU A 106 -12.96 16.14 -6.50
N PHE A 107 -13.29 15.86 -7.75
CA PHE A 107 -12.42 16.11 -8.91
C PHE A 107 -12.65 17.48 -9.58
N GLY A 108 -13.15 18.47 -8.84
CA GLY A 108 -13.25 19.86 -9.31
C GLY A 108 -14.17 20.06 -10.52
N GLY A 109 -15.26 19.29 -10.58
CA GLY A 109 -16.23 19.39 -11.67
C GLY A 109 -15.96 18.41 -12.84
N ILE A 110 -14.96 17.54 -12.73
CA ILE A 110 -14.69 16.52 -13.73
C ILE A 110 -15.48 15.25 -13.40
N THR A 111 -16.25 14.75 -14.37
CA THR A 111 -17.02 13.53 -14.19
C THR A 111 -16.13 12.28 -14.13
N THR A 112 -16.60 11.20 -13.51
CA THR A 112 -15.88 9.92 -13.45
C THR A 112 -15.44 9.44 -14.85
N SER A 113 -16.30 9.57 -15.86
CA SER A 113 -15.98 9.18 -17.24
C SER A 113 -14.85 10.03 -17.84
N ASN A 114 -14.89 11.35 -17.62
CA ASN A 114 -13.85 12.25 -18.12
C ASN A 114 -12.53 12.07 -17.35
N MET A 115 -12.58 11.77 -16.04
CA MET A 115 -11.39 11.38 -15.29
C MET A 115 -10.75 10.11 -15.84
N LYS A 116 -11.56 9.08 -16.16
CA LYS A 116 -11.04 7.86 -16.79
C LYS A 116 -10.37 8.15 -18.14
N LYS A 117 -10.98 9.00 -18.96
CA LYS A 117 -10.37 9.42 -20.24
C LYS A 117 -9.05 10.15 -20.03
N LYS A 118 -9.02 11.11 -19.11
CA LYS A 118 -7.83 11.90 -18.77
C LYS A 118 -6.67 11.04 -18.27
N LEU A 119 -6.97 9.99 -17.50
CA LEU A 119 -5.99 9.08 -16.90
C LEU A 119 -5.75 7.82 -17.76
N GLU A 120 -6.29 7.76 -18.97
CA GLU A 120 -6.18 6.63 -19.91
C GLU A 120 -6.65 5.29 -19.32
N ILE A 121 -7.66 5.34 -18.45
CA ILE A 121 -8.23 4.18 -17.78
C ILE A 121 -9.36 3.58 -18.65
N PRO A 122 -9.38 2.24 -18.83
CA PRO A 122 -10.49 1.57 -19.52
C PRO A 122 -11.84 1.86 -18.88
N GLN A 123 -12.87 2.17 -19.69
CA GLN A 123 -14.18 2.58 -19.18
C GLN A 123 -14.90 1.50 -18.34
N ASN A 124 -14.60 0.23 -18.59
CA ASN A 124 -15.15 -0.92 -17.85
C ASN A 124 -14.48 -1.17 -16.49
N LYS A 125 -13.42 -0.44 -16.13
CA LYS A 125 -12.73 -0.60 -14.86
C LYS A 125 -13.14 0.50 -13.87
N PRO A 126 -13.20 0.21 -12.55
CA PRO A 126 -13.44 1.22 -11.53
C PRO A 126 -12.33 2.28 -11.52
N LEU A 127 -12.68 3.57 -11.48
CA LEU A 127 -11.72 4.66 -11.36
C LEU A 127 -10.84 4.50 -10.11
N ALA A 128 -11.43 4.11 -8.99
CA ALA A 128 -10.75 3.96 -7.70
C ALA A 128 -9.60 2.93 -7.72
N ASP A 129 -9.58 1.99 -8.68
CA ASP A 129 -8.51 1.00 -8.82
C ASP A 129 -7.20 1.60 -9.35
N PHE A 130 -7.25 2.84 -9.85
CA PHE A 130 -6.12 3.56 -10.44
C PHE A 130 -5.76 4.85 -9.71
N LEU A 131 -6.47 5.20 -8.65
CA LEU A 131 -6.21 6.42 -7.91
C LEU A 131 -5.05 6.23 -6.91
N PRO A 132 -4.27 7.29 -6.65
CA PRO A 132 -3.30 7.32 -5.56
C PRO A 132 -3.96 7.12 -4.19
N THR A 133 -3.20 6.59 -3.23
CA THR A 133 -3.67 6.32 -1.86
C THR A 133 -4.35 7.52 -1.23
N ILE A 134 -3.78 8.72 -1.38
CA ILE A 134 -4.36 9.95 -0.81
C ILE A 134 -5.77 10.24 -1.36
N THR A 135 -6.00 10.02 -2.66
CA THR A 135 -7.32 10.25 -3.28
C THR A 135 -8.32 9.16 -2.86
N ILE A 136 -7.87 7.90 -2.75
CA ILE A 136 -8.70 6.79 -2.25
C ILE A 136 -9.15 7.09 -0.82
N THR A 137 -8.24 7.52 0.06
CA THR A 137 -8.52 7.87 1.46
C THR A 137 -9.45 9.07 1.56
N ALA A 138 -9.27 10.07 0.70
CA ALA A 138 -10.15 11.24 0.63
C ALA A 138 -11.59 10.84 0.26
N LYS A 139 -11.76 9.98 -0.74
CA LYS A 139 -13.08 9.42 -1.11
C LYS A 139 -13.69 8.62 0.04
N GLN A 140 -12.89 7.77 0.68
CA GLN A 140 -13.35 6.98 1.82
C GLN A 140 -13.84 7.89 2.94
N LEU A 141 -13.07 8.89 3.35
CA LEU A 141 -13.43 9.81 4.41
C LEU A 141 -14.73 10.58 4.08
N ALA A 142 -14.87 11.11 2.86
CA ALA A 142 -16.09 11.80 2.42
C ALA A 142 -17.32 10.86 2.48
N THR A 143 -17.14 9.59 2.13
CA THR A 143 -18.20 8.57 2.18
C THR A 143 -18.56 8.20 3.62
N GLU A 144 -17.58 8.06 4.51
CA GLU A 144 -17.79 7.83 5.96
C GLU A 144 -18.57 8.96 6.61
N ILE A 145 -18.17 10.22 6.35
CA ILE A 145 -18.88 11.40 6.86
C ILE A 145 -20.33 11.40 6.33
N THR A 146 -20.52 11.08 5.05
CA THR A 146 -21.87 10.99 4.47
C THR A 146 -22.70 9.90 5.17
N ASN A 147 -22.15 8.71 5.37
CA ASN A 147 -22.82 7.61 6.06
C ASN A 147 -23.24 8.02 7.48
N TYR A 148 -22.33 8.67 8.20
CA TYR A 148 -22.61 9.15 9.54
C TYR A 148 -23.75 10.18 9.53
N ASN A 149 -23.66 11.22 8.69
CA ASN A 149 -24.64 12.31 8.64
C ASN A 149 -26.01 11.84 8.16
N VAL A 150 -26.05 10.91 7.20
CA VAL A 150 -27.31 10.29 6.73
C VAL A 150 -28.04 9.56 7.86
N LYS A 151 -27.29 8.86 8.73
CA LYS A 151 -27.86 8.17 9.91
C LYS A 151 -28.29 9.16 10.98
N GLN A 152 -27.44 10.13 11.33
CA GLN A 152 -27.69 11.08 12.41
C GLN A 152 -28.85 12.03 12.13
N ASN A 153 -28.96 12.49 10.89
CA ASN A 153 -29.97 13.47 10.49
C ASN A 153 -31.20 12.82 9.81
N ASP A 154 -31.29 11.47 9.81
CA ASP A 154 -32.33 10.68 9.15
C ASP A 154 -32.65 11.15 7.72
N LEU A 155 -31.58 11.46 6.93
CA LEU A 155 -31.76 11.95 5.57
C LEU A 155 -32.42 10.86 4.70
N LYS A 156 -33.44 11.24 3.94
CA LYS A 156 -34.22 10.33 3.08
C LYS A 156 -34.25 10.83 1.64
N GLY A 157 -34.27 9.87 0.72
CA GLY A 157 -34.37 10.13 -0.71
C GLY A 157 -33.07 10.57 -1.37
N GLU A 158 -33.00 10.38 -2.67
CA GLU A 158 -31.77 10.61 -3.46
C GLU A 158 -31.28 12.06 -3.37
N HIS A 159 -32.16 13.04 -3.43
CA HIS A 159 -31.77 14.45 -3.51
C HIS A 159 -31.03 14.93 -2.25
N SER A 160 -31.58 14.67 -1.06
CA SER A 160 -30.96 15.10 0.21
C SER A 160 -29.62 14.40 0.46
N ILE A 161 -29.55 13.09 0.18
CA ILE A 161 -28.32 12.30 0.36
C ILE A 161 -27.26 12.73 -0.67
N THR A 162 -27.65 13.02 -1.92
CA THR A 162 -26.72 13.57 -2.93
C THR A 162 -26.15 14.90 -2.50
N GLY A 163 -27.01 15.81 -1.99
CA GLY A 163 -26.57 17.12 -1.49
C GLY A 163 -25.51 16.98 -0.40
N GLU A 164 -25.77 16.11 0.58
CA GLU A 164 -24.83 15.82 1.68
C GLU A 164 -23.52 15.22 1.17
N HIS A 165 -23.58 14.24 0.27
CA HIS A 165 -22.40 13.59 -0.29
C HIS A 165 -21.54 14.56 -1.12
N VAL A 166 -22.16 15.43 -1.92
CA VAL A 166 -21.49 16.48 -2.70
C VAL A 166 -20.82 17.48 -1.76
N LYS A 167 -21.49 17.93 -0.71
CA LYS A 167 -20.93 18.84 0.30
C LYS A 167 -19.69 18.24 0.93
N ASN A 168 -19.76 17.02 1.44
CA ASN A 168 -18.64 16.35 2.10
C ASN A 168 -17.44 16.16 1.16
N ASN A 169 -17.68 15.81 -0.11
CA ASN A 169 -16.59 15.70 -1.11
C ASN A 169 -15.97 17.06 -1.44
N LYS A 170 -16.74 18.16 -1.48
CA LYS A 170 -16.21 19.52 -1.65
C LYS A 170 -15.37 19.94 -0.45
N ASP A 171 -15.81 19.65 0.76
CA ASP A 171 -15.09 20.00 1.99
C ASP A 171 -13.73 19.26 2.06
N ILE A 172 -13.72 17.97 1.74
CA ILE A 172 -12.48 17.19 1.63
C ILE A 172 -11.58 17.73 0.51
N ARG A 173 -12.13 18.08 -0.66
CA ARG A 173 -11.37 18.72 -1.72
C ARG A 173 -10.74 20.04 -1.27
N ASN A 174 -11.49 20.87 -0.57
CA ASN A 174 -10.99 22.15 -0.04
C ASN A 174 -9.85 21.92 0.96
N LEU A 175 -9.96 20.90 1.82
CA LEU A 175 -8.89 20.51 2.74
C LEU A 175 -7.62 20.09 1.98
N LEU A 176 -7.74 19.26 0.97
CA LEU A 176 -6.61 18.85 0.12
C LEU A 176 -5.99 20.06 -0.60
N GLY A 177 -6.84 20.96 -1.13
CA GLY A 177 -6.40 22.18 -1.80
C GLY A 177 -5.57 23.13 -0.92
N LYS A 178 -5.88 23.22 0.38
CA LYS A 178 -5.06 23.96 1.36
C LYS A 178 -3.63 23.39 1.48
N SER A 179 -3.45 22.11 1.20
CA SER A 179 -2.16 21.43 1.16
C SER A 179 -1.54 21.38 -0.25
N GLY A 180 -2.10 22.12 -1.22
CA GLY A 180 -1.63 22.14 -2.61
C GLY A 180 -1.99 20.89 -3.42
N ILE A 181 -2.85 20.00 -2.89
CA ILE A 181 -3.21 18.74 -3.56
C ILE A 181 -4.51 18.94 -4.35
N GLN A 182 -4.44 18.69 -5.65
CA GLN A 182 -5.60 18.69 -6.54
C GLN A 182 -5.81 17.26 -7.06
N PRO A 183 -6.84 16.54 -6.59
CA PRO A 183 -7.04 15.12 -6.91
C PRO A 183 -7.07 14.80 -8.39
N GLU A 184 -7.63 15.72 -9.19
CA GLU A 184 -7.72 15.57 -10.64
C GLU A 184 -6.41 15.81 -11.41
N GLN A 185 -5.37 16.31 -10.75
CA GLN A 185 -4.04 16.51 -11.34
C GLN A 185 -3.06 15.41 -10.99
N LEU A 186 -3.40 14.56 -10.03
CA LEU A 186 -2.55 13.44 -9.65
C LEU A 186 -2.53 12.39 -10.78
N PRO A 187 -1.37 11.78 -11.05
CA PRO A 187 -1.26 10.73 -12.06
C PRO A 187 -2.02 9.47 -11.66
N ALA A 188 -2.40 8.68 -12.67
CA ALA A 188 -2.90 7.34 -12.42
C ALA A 188 -1.79 6.44 -11.89
N GLU A 189 -2.16 5.55 -10.97
CA GLU A 189 -1.29 4.50 -10.49
C GLU A 189 -1.61 3.15 -11.12
N GLU A 190 -0.79 2.14 -10.86
CA GLU A 190 -0.99 0.79 -11.35
C GLU A 190 -2.36 0.23 -10.93
N ASP A 191 -3.01 -0.52 -11.82
CA ASP A 191 -4.26 -1.24 -11.53
C ASP A 191 -4.13 -2.10 -10.25
N ILE A 192 -5.05 -1.92 -9.31
CA ILE A 192 -5.04 -2.61 -8.03
C ILE A 192 -4.99 -4.15 -8.17
N ASN A 193 -5.52 -4.71 -9.26
CA ASN A 193 -5.46 -6.14 -9.52
C ASN A 193 -4.05 -6.60 -9.96
N LYS A 194 -3.30 -5.74 -10.66
CA LYS A 194 -1.88 -6.01 -10.97
C LYS A 194 -1.06 -5.92 -9.69
N LEU A 195 -1.32 -4.90 -8.86
CA LEU A 195 -0.68 -4.72 -7.56
C LEU A 195 -0.90 -5.94 -6.64
N LYS A 196 -2.12 -6.49 -6.55
CA LYS A 196 -2.40 -7.74 -5.82
C LYS A 196 -1.55 -8.91 -6.31
N ARG A 197 -1.34 -9.04 -7.62
CA ARG A 197 -0.48 -10.09 -8.20
C ARG A 197 0.99 -9.88 -7.83
N ARG A 198 1.46 -8.62 -7.84
CA ARG A 198 2.84 -8.27 -7.41
C ARG A 198 3.08 -8.66 -5.96
N ILE A 199 2.18 -8.28 -5.04
CA ILE A 199 2.28 -8.64 -3.62
C ILE A 199 2.37 -10.16 -3.47
N LYS A 200 1.48 -10.92 -4.12
CA LYS A 200 1.53 -12.40 -4.09
C LYS A 200 2.84 -12.96 -4.65
N SER A 201 3.44 -12.32 -5.65
CA SER A 201 4.74 -12.71 -6.20
C SER A 201 5.87 -12.48 -5.20
N ILE A 202 5.86 -11.32 -4.54
CA ILE A 202 6.83 -10.98 -3.49
C ILE A 202 6.74 -11.98 -2.33
N ASP A 203 5.53 -12.30 -1.87
CA ASP A 203 5.30 -13.27 -0.80
C ASP A 203 5.91 -14.63 -1.14
N LYS A 204 5.66 -15.13 -2.36
CA LYS A 204 6.27 -16.42 -2.82
C LYS A 204 7.79 -16.39 -2.81
N VAL A 205 8.41 -15.27 -3.18
CA VAL A 205 9.88 -15.14 -3.19
C VAL A 205 10.43 -15.10 -1.77
N VAL A 206 9.77 -14.36 -0.88
CA VAL A 206 10.16 -14.25 0.54
C VAL A 206 10.01 -15.60 1.25
N ASP A 207 8.92 -16.33 1.03
CA ASP A 207 8.65 -17.62 1.68
C ASP A 207 9.55 -18.75 1.17
N LYS A 208 9.79 -18.85 -0.15
CA LYS A 208 10.73 -19.84 -0.70
C LYS A 208 12.13 -19.72 -0.10
N LYS A 209 12.55 -18.53 0.30
CA LYS A 209 13.84 -18.29 0.95
C LYS A 209 13.84 -18.66 2.44
N LYS A 210 12.67 -18.76 3.11
CA LYS A 210 12.55 -19.30 4.47
C LYS A 210 12.74 -20.82 4.48
N LEU A 211 12.15 -21.54 3.53
CA LEU A 211 12.21 -23.01 3.45
C LEU A 211 13.61 -23.57 3.17
N LYS A 212 14.48 -22.84 2.45
CA LYS A 212 15.87 -23.25 2.19
C LYS A 212 16.82 -23.04 3.38
N ARG A 213 16.39 -22.43 4.49
CA ARG A 213 17.17 -22.21 5.72
C ARG A 213 16.96 -23.30 6.79
N GLY A 214 15.98 -24.18 6.60
CA GLY A 214 15.62 -25.27 7.54
C GLY A 214 16.15 -26.65 7.15
N LYS A 215 17.15 -26.72 6.22
CA LYS A 215 17.86 -27.95 5.89
C LYS A 215 19.35 -27.78 6.09
#